data_20b5f4ac81626fdc7078d6172f3f92da
#
_entry.id   20b5f4ac81626fdc7078d6172f3f92da
#
_cell.length_a   1.000
_cell.length_b   1.000
_cell.length_c   1.000
_cell.angle_alpha   90.00
_cell.angle_beta   90.00
_cell.angle_gamma   90.00
#
_symmetry.space_group_name_H-M   'P 1'
#
loop_
_entity.id
_entity.type
_entity.pdbx_description
1 polymer ?
#
loop_
_entity_poly.entity_id
_entity_poly.type
_entity_poly.pdbx_seq_one_letter_code
_entity_poly.pdbx_strand_id
1 'polypeptide(L)'
;MADLGKNQNYLNRDYQSIRQDLINLLKVHYPDQFQDFNSVSIGMSLVELLAYVSDILSYNTDKRFNELFFFFFTERGAVFRMAKTFGYKPVGYRPAVSILDIEIEVPPTADGPDASYLPIYRSGVQVKGNGQIFETINEVDFSSDFSNDGFANRKILPVFNANQDILRYKIIKREKIKAGNTFVYKKEITTTDSSTPFFEVLLPNNNVLEILSVICVVGTGLVSPPTYTDFNNDEIRYYEVDDLAQKQIFVNNDEQPIDSGIRSGKYIDIPQRFTKEFMADGDCKIIFGGGTPDYDAYDYYLSNISIDNNSIDLSDVFNNNALGVKLPANSTLYVKYRVGGGSLSNVGANVLQQIGNIDPVFIGSDSNIQQTVLSSTRASNPIPANGGADLQTVEEIKYLIASNFASQKRCVTLDDYISRAYQIPGRFGAPFRIHGKVDENKVKLYILTKDSNGKLSTTSSNTIKNNIVEYIVPYRMINDFVEINDGKVIDLQIELDLFIDKSYNFNEVKINTINMVKDFMSIDVWQMNQHIYISQIVDAIREIPGIINVVDIRFYNMEGGTYSPTVIAQATGQRENILNTGVYRTQIEPINNTIFSTPVSMFQIRNHDTDILCRIS
;
A
#
# COMPACT_ATOMS: atom_id res chain seq x y z
N MET A 1 10.98 24.12 2.40
CA MET A 1 9.61 24.57 2.06
C MET A 1 9.04 25.24 3.29
N ALA A 2 9.21 26.55 3.37
CA ALA A 2 8.79 27.29 4.55
C ALA A 2 7.27 27.39 4.60
N ASP A 3 6.70 27.02 5.73
CA ASP A 3 5.44 27.53 6.31
C ASP A 3 4.14 27.51 5.47
N LEU A 4 4.00 26.60 4.51
CA LEU A 4 2.75 26.41 3.74
C LEU A 4 1.71 25.54 4.47
N GLY A 5 1.98 25.11 5.70
CA GLY A 5 1.17 24.15 6.44
C GLY A 5 0.36 24.72 7.61
N LYS A 6 0.35 26.02 7.85
CA LYS A 6 -0.50 26.58 8.91
C LYS A 6 -1.90 26.83 8.38
N ASN A 7 -2.89 26.21 9.03
CA ASN A 7 -4.30 26.53 8.83
C ASN A 7 -4.50 28.04 8.88
N GLN A 8 -5.10 28.61 7.86
CA GLN A 8 -5.40 30.03 7.86
C GLN A 8 -6.71 30.26 8.60
N ASN A 9 -6.67 31.11 9.61
CA ASN A 9 -7.85 31.58 10.31
C ASN A 9 -8.41 32.80 9.58
N TYR A 10 -9.37 32.60 8.71
CA TYR A 10 -9.95 33.67 7.90
C TYR A 10 -10.85 34.60 8.72
N LEU A 11 -11.58 34.04 9.68
CA LEU A 11 -12.45 34.82 10.57
C LEU A 11 -11.66 35.43 11.73
N ASN A 12 -10.55 34.80 12.14
CA ASN A 12 -9.65 35.23 13.22
C ASN A 12 -10.41 35.68 14.49
N ARG A 13 -11.48 34.94 14.82
CA ARG A 13 -12.34 35.23 15.98
C ARG A 13 -12.29 34.06 16.91
N ASP A 14 -11.83 34.32 18.12
CA ASP A 14 -11.83 33.38 19.23
C ASP A 14 -12.93 33.71 20.24
N TYR A 15 -13.15 32.79 21.18
CA TYR A 15 -14.12 32.96 22.26
C TYR A 15 -14.00 34.31 22.99
N GLN A 16 -12.76 34.75 23.28
CA GLN A 16 -12.51 35.99 24.03
C GLN A 16 -12.93 37.23 23.24
N SER A 17 -12.58 37.28 21.97
CA SER A 17 -12.92 38.42 21.09
C SER A 17 -14.43 38.50 20.86
N ILE A 18 -15.09 37.38 20.61
CA ILE A 18 -16.55 37.29 20.43
C ILE A 18 -17.27 37.70 21.71
N ARG A 19 -16.81 37.18 22.85
CA ARG A 19 -17.38 37.55 24.18
C ARG A 19 -17.26 39.05 24.41
N GLN A 20 -16.13 39.67 24.11
CA GLN A 20 -15.91 41.11 24.28
C GLN A 20 -16.81 41.95 23.35
N ASP A 21 -16.96 41.48 22.09
CA ASP A 21 -17.84 42.15 21.12
C ASP A 21 -19.32 42.12 21.58
N LEU A 22 -19.78 40.97 22.09
CA LEU A 22 -21.15 40.80 22.64
C LEU A 22 -21.37 41.71 23.85
N ILE A 23 -20.40 41.83 24.76
CA ILE A 23 -20.46 42.75 25.91
C ILE A 23 -20.51 44.18 25.43
N ASN A 24 -19.69 44.56 24.46
CA ASN A 24 -19.67 45.91 23.90
C ASN A 24 -21.00 46.26 23.19
N LEU A 25 -21.57 45.31 22.45
CA LEU A 25 -22.88 45.44 21.81
C LEU A 25 -24.00 45.68 22.83
N LEU A 26 -24.01 44.93 23.93
CA LEU A 26 -25.00 45.10 25.00
C LEU A 26 -24.86 46.47 25.69
N LYS A 27 -23.64 46.91 25.96
CA LYS A 27 -23.36 48.22 26.56
C LYS A 27 -23.77 49.40 25.68
N VAL A 28 -23.63 49.29 24.36
CA VAL A 28 -23.93 50.38 23.42
C VAL A 28 -25.41 50.44 23.07
N HIS A 29 -26.04 49.28 22.82
CA HIS A 29 -27.41 49.26 22.30
C HIS A 29 -28.50 49.03 23.39
N TYR A 30 -28.15 48.47 24.55
CA TYR A 30 -29.08 48.13 25.61
C TYR A 30 -28.61 48.59 27.00
N PRO A 31 -28.12 49.84 27.18
CA PRO A 31 -27.50 50.30 28.41
C PRO A 31 -28.45 50.31 29.61
N ASP A 32 -29.74 50.55 29.37
CA ASP A 32 -30.76 50.63 30.45
C ASP A 32 -31.38 49.29 30.78
N GLN A 33 -31.25 48.31 29.87
CA GLN A 33 -31.90 46.97 30.00
C GLN A 33 -30.96 45.90 30.55
N PHE A 34 -29.66 46.06 30.30
CA PHE A 34 -28.63 45.08 30.72
C PHE A 34 -27.46 45.80 31.37
N GLN A 35 -27.41 45.80 32.68
CA GLN A 35 -26.36 46.50 33.47
C GLN A 35 -25.47 45.52 34.27
N ASP A 36 -25.89 44.27 34.42
CA ASP A 36 -25.15 43.28 35.21
C ASP A 36 -24.19 42.44 34.35
N PHE A 37 -22.93 42.85 34.36
CA PHE A 37 -21.82 42.18 33.67
C PHE A 37 -21.03 41.26 34.61
N ASN A 38 -21.59 40.85 35.74
CA ASN A 38 -20.93 39.92 36.63
C ASN A 38 -20.94 38.49 36.04
N SER A 39 -19.83 37.80 36.13
CA SER A 39 -19.64 36.45 35.59
C SER A 39 -20.57 35.39 36.21
N VAL A 40 -21.21 35.69 37.35
CA VAL A 40 -22.16 34.81 38.06
C VAL A 40 -23.60 35.06 37.62
N SER A 41 -23.88 36.11 36.85
CA SER A 41 -25.26 36.43 36.46
C SER A 41 -25.75 35.51 35.33
N ILE A 42 -27.07 35.23 35.34
CA ILE A 42 -27.72 34.42 34.30
C ILE A 42 -27.57 35.08 32.92
N GLY A 43 -27.65 36.43 32.87
CA GLY A 43 -27.44 37.16 31.62
C GLY A 43 -26.05 37.00 31.03
N MET A 44 -25.02 37.09 31.88
CA MET A 44 -23.64 36.81 31.45
C MET A 44 -23.41 35.37 31.02
N SER A 45 -24.04 34.40 31.71
CA SER A 45 -23.96 32.98 31.28
C SER A 45 -24.55 32.75 29.90
N LEU A 46 -25.60 33.48 29.50
CA LEU A 46 -26.16 33.43 28.14
C LEU A 46 -25.21 34.07 27.13
N VAL A 47 -24.56 35.18 27.46
CA VAL A 47 -23.55 35.82 26.60
C VAL A 47 -22.35 34.88 26.38
N GLU A 48 -21.91 34.24 27.45
CA GLU A 48 -20.81 33.27 27.37
C GLU A 48 -21.18 32.02 26.55
N LEU A 49 -22.41 31.53 26.68
CA LEU A 49 -22.94 30.43 25.86
C LEU A 49 -23.00 30.83 24.37
N LEU A 50 -23.49 32.05 24.06
CA LEU A 50 -23.52 32.54 22.69
C LEU A 50 -22.11 32.73 22.13
N ALA A 51 -21.16 33.24 22.92
CA ALA A 51 -19.76 33.37 22.53
C ALA A 51 -19.14 32.01 22.23
N TYR A 52 -19.39 30.99 23.06
CA TYR A 52 -18.91 29.61 22.85
C TYR A 52 -19.49 28.98 21.58
N VAL A 53 -20.80 29.10 21.35
CA VAL A 53 -21.43 28.60 20.12
C VAL A 53 -20.88 29.29 18.88
N SER A 54 -20.67 30.62 18.97
CA SER A 54 -20.11 31.40 17.84
C SER A 54 -18.65 31.05 17.55
N ASP A 55 -17.87 30.74 18.59
CA ASP A 55 -16.48 30.25 18.44
C ASP A 55 -16.45 28.90 17.72
N ILE A 56 -17.31 27.95 18.11
CA ILE A 56 -17.46 26.67 17.41
C ILE A 56 -17.87 26.85 15.94
N LEU A 57 -18.80 27.78 15.67
CA LEU A 57 -19.24 28.07 14.31
C LEU A 57 -18.11 28.70 13.48
N SER A 58 -17.35 29.64 14.06
CA SER A 58 -16.17 30.25 13.45
C SER A 58 -15.14 29.20 13.10
N TYR A 59 -14.77 28.33 14.06
CA TYR A 59 -13.84 27.23 13.84
C TYR A 59 -14.31 26.27 12.73
N ASN A 60 -15.59 25.87 12.76
CA ASN A 60 -16.13 24.98 11.71
C ASN A 60 -16.13 25.64 10.33
N THR A 61 -16.37 26.96 10.27
CA THR A 61 -16.33 27.70 9.00
C THR A 61 -14.91 27.78 8.45
N ASP A 62 -13.94 28.14 9.30
CA ASP A 62 -12.54 28.18 8.93
C ASP A 62 -12.03 26.80 8.51
N LYS A 63 -12.38 25.75 9.25
CA LYS A 63 -12.04 24.38 8.91
C LYS A 63 -12.59 23.98 7.53
N ARG A 64 -13.90 24.23 7.28
CA ARG A 64 -14.51 23.90 5.97
C ARG A 64 -13.93 24.72 4.84
N PHE A 65 -13.55 25.96 5.11
CA PHE A 65 -12.89 26.81 4.11
C PHE A 65 -11.49 26.30 3.78
N ASN A 66 -10.71 25.91 4.79
CA ASN A 66 -9.40 25.29 4.58
C ASN A 66 -9.49 23.99 3.77
N GLU A 67 -10.54 23.18 3.97
CA GLU A 67 -10.79 21.94 3.21
C GLU A 67 -11.17 22.19 1.72
N LEU A 68 -11.27 23.44 1.25
CA LEU A 68 -11.39 23.79 -0.17
C LEU A 68 -10.05 23.93 -0.88
N PHE A 69 -8.96 24.15 -0.15
CA PHE A 69 -7.64 24.38 -0.73
C PHE A 69 -6.77 23.13 -0.64
N PHE A 70 -6.18 22.74 -1.74
CA PHE A 70 -5.37 21.54 -1.90
C PHE A 70 -4.29 21.35 -0.82
N PHE A 71 -3.65 22.45 -0.38
CA PHE A 71 -2.57 22.37 0.61
C PHE A 71 -3.05 22.18 2.05
N PHE A 72 -4.28 22.58 2.36
CA PHE A 72 -4.81 22.62 3.72
C PHE A 72 -5.74 21.47 4.10
N PHE A 73 -6.03 20.54 3.18
CA PHE A 73 -6.84 19.37 3.49
C PHE A 73 -6.27 18.59 4.67
N THR A 74 -7.10 18.32 5.65
CA THR A 74 -6.77 17.47 6.80
C THR A 74 -7.69 16.26 6.87
N GLU A 75 -8.93 16.40 6.40
CA GLU A 75 -9.89 15.30 6.40
C GLU A 75 -9.63 14.31 5.27
N ARG A 76 -9.44 13.04 5.62
CA ARG A 76 -9.21 11.97 4.66
C ARG A 76 -10.29 11.90 3.57
N GLY A 77 -11.57 12.11 3.95
CA GLY A 77 -12.68 12.14 3.00
C GLY A 77 -12.60 13.27 1.97
N ALA A 78 -12.12 14.46 2.36
CA ALA A 78 -11.91 15.59 1.46
C ALA A 78 -10.78 15.29 0.46
N VAL A 79 -9.68 14.71 0.94
CA VAL A 79 -8.54 14.30 0.11
C VAL A 79 -8.95 13.25 -0.92
N PHE A 80 -9.78 12.27 -0.56
CA PHE A 80 -10.28 11.24 -1.50
C PHE A 80 -11.19 11.84 -2.58
N ARG A 81 -12.07 12.78 -2.23
CA ARG A 81 -12.89 13.50 -3.24
C ARG A 81 -12.03 14.29 -4.21
N MET A 82 -11.00 14.97 -3.68
CA MET A 82 -10.08 15.73 -4.50
C MET A 82 -9.22 14.82 -5.39
N ALA A 83 -8.74 13.69 -4.86
CA ALA A 83 -8.04 12.67 -5.65
C ALA A 83 -8.84 12.25 -6.86
N LYS A 84 -10.15 11.98 -6.68
CA LYS A 84 -11.06 11.62 -7.77
C LYS A 84 -11.20 12.76 -8.80
N THR A 85 -11.30 14.02 -8.34
CA THR A 85 -11.38 15.20 -9.22
C THR A 85 -10.14 15.36 -10.10
N PHE A 86 -8.95 15.08 -9.57
CA PHE A 86 -7.69 15.13 -10.32
C PHE A 86 -7.32 13.81 -11.02
N GLY A 87 -8.23 12.83 -11.05
CA GLY A 87 -8.03 11.55 -11.74
C GLY A 87 -7.03 10.60 -11.05
N TYR A 88 -6.69 10.86 -9.79
CA TYR A 88 -5.91 9.93 -8.97
C TYR A 88 -6.84 8.98 -8.21
N LYS A 89 -6.53 7.69 -8.26
CA LYS A 89 -7.27 6.65 -7.51
C LYS A 89 -6.43 6.21 -6.32
N PRO A 90 -6.81 6.58 -5.08
CA PRO A 90 -6.12 6.09 -3.89
C PRO A 90 -6.12 4.56 -3.85
N VAL A 91 -5.02 3.99 -3.40
CA VAL A 91 -4.84 2.54 -3.32
C VAL A 91 -5.19 2.07 -1.91
N GLY A 92 -5.86 0.91 -1.80
CA GLY A 92 -6.16 0.26 -0.54
C GLY A 92 -4.94 -0.39 0.13
N TYR A 93 -5.18 -1.35 1.01
CA TYR A 93 -4.12 -2.19 1.57
C TYR A 93 -3.32 -2.90 0.50
N ARG A 94 -2.06 -3.18 0.77
CA ARG A 94 -1.14 -3.83 -0.17
C ARG A 94 -0.61 -5.12 0.43
N PRO A 95 -0.57 -6.22 -0.32
CA PRO A 95 -0.07 -7.50 0.17
C PRO A 95 1.45 -7.54 0.14
N ALA A 96 2.05 -8.26 1.08
CA ALA A 96 3.42 -8.71 0.92
C ALA A 96 3.49 -9.86 -0.09
N VAL A 97 4.58 -9.92 -0.83
CA VAL A 97 4.87 -10.98 -1.78
C VAL A 97 6.17 -11.69 -1.43
N SER A 98 6.23 -12.98 -1.67
CA SER A 98 7.41 -13.80 -1.44
C SER A 98 7.44 -14.97 -2.40
N ILE A 99 8.44 -15.83 -2.21
CA ILE A 99 8.61 -17.10 -2.91
C ILE A 99 8.43 -18.21 -1.88
N LEU A 100 7.73 -19.28 -2.26
CA LEU A 100 7.49 -20.46 -1.45
C LEU A 100 8.11 -21.67 -2.13
N ASP A 101 8.87 -22.44 -1.39
CA ASP A 101 9.29 -23.78 -1.75
C ASP A 101 8.28 -24.78 -1.16
N ILE A 102 7.56 -25.48 -2.04
CA ILE A 102 6.61 -26.55 -1.67
C ILE A 102 7.25 -27.88 -1.99
N GLU A 103 7.31 -28.76 -1.02
CA GLU A 103 7.98 -30.04 -1.04
C GLU A 103 6.96 -31.16 -0.87
N ILE A 104 7.08 -32.21 -1.71
CA ILE A 104 6.31 -33.44 -1.61
C ILE A 104 7.22 -34.66 -1.72
N GLU A 105 6.79 -35.80 -1.20
CA GLU A 105 7.46 -37.09 -1.37
C GLU A 105 6.57 -38.03 -2.17
N VAL A 106 7.13 -38.59 -3.26
CA VAL A 106 6.41 -39.44 -4.23
C VAL A 106 7.09 -40.81 -4.32
N PRO A 107 6.36 -41.91 -4.49
CA PRO A 107 6.95 -43.21 -4.65
C PRO A 107 7.82 -43.33 -5.90
N PRO A 108 8.87 -44.19 -5.89
CA PRO A 108 9.76 -44.38 -7.03
C PRO A 108 9.12 -45.35 -8.04
N THR A 109 9.48 -45.18 -9.31
CA THR A 109 9.36 -46.15 -10.40
C THR A 109 10.76 -46.49 -10.93
N ALA A 110 10.84 -47.39 -11.91
CA ALA A 110 12.12 -47.80 -12.51
C ALA A 110 12.83 -46.61 -13.19
N ASP A 111 12.05 -45.65 -13.70
CA ASP A 111 12.55 -44.51 -14.50
C ASP A 111 12.58 -43.18 -13.72
N GLY A 112 12.19 -43.16 -12.44
CA GLY A 112 12.15 -41.94 -11.64
C GLY A 112 10.94 -41.82 -10.70
N PRO A 113 10.49 -40.64 -10.34
CA PRO A 113 9.27 -40.44 -9.55
C PRO A 113 8.04 -40.89 -10.34
N ASP A 114 7.04 -41.50 -9.65
CA ASP A 114 5.81 -41.92 -10.29
C ASP A 114 4.99 -40.74 -10.78
N ALA A 115 4.94 -40.54 -12.09
CA ALA A 115 4.26 -39.42 -12.73
C ALA A 115 2.74 -39.41 -12.47
N SER A 116 2.12 -40.57 -12.17
CA SER A 116 0.69 -40.69 -11.90
C SER A 116 0.30 -40.02 -10.57
N TYR A 117 1.24 -39.91 -9.64
CA TYR A 117 1.04 -39.33 -8.32
C TYR A 117 1.75 -38.01 -8.11
N LEU A 118 2.16 -37.34 -9.20
CA LEU A 118 2.57 -35.93 -9.19
C LEU A 118 1.32 -35.04 -9.22
N PRO A 119 0.96 -34.38 -8.11
CA PRO A 119 -0.27 -33.61 -8.06
C PRO A 119 -0.13 -32.28 -8.80
N ILE A 120 -1.26 -31.77 -9.25
CA ILE A 120 -1.45 -30.35 -9.57
C ILE A 120 -2.26 -29.76 -8.42
N TYR A 121 -1.69 -28.81 -7.68
CA TYR A 121 -2.44 -28.04 -6.68
C TYR A 121 -3.02 -26.81 -7.37
N ARG A 122 -4.34 -26.64 -7.31
CA ARG A 122 -5.00 -25.47 -7.88
C ARG A 122 -4.51 -24.20 -7.20
N SER A 123 -4.64 -23.05 -7.88
CA SER A 123 -4.27 -21.74 -7.34
C SER A 123 -4.97 -21.47 -6.00
N GLY A 124 -4.27 -20.80 -5.07
CA GLY A 124 -4.80 -20.50 -3.75
C GLY A 124 -4.41 -21.53 -2.67
N VAL A 125 -3.32 -22.30 -2.88
CA VAL A 125 -2.73 -23.10 -1.80
C VAL A 125 -2.37 -22.18 -0.65
N GLN A 126 -2.96 -22.45 0.52
CA GLN A 126 -2.76 -21.62 1.70
C GLN A 126 -1.55 -22.07 2.51
N VAL A 127 -0.73 -21.09 2.91
CA VAL A 127 0.36 -21.28 3.87
C VAL A 127 0.28 -20.23 4.96
N LYS A 128 0.50 -20.64 6.20
CA LYS A 128 0.36 -19.79 7.38
C LYS A 128 1.67 -19.68 8.16
N GLY A 129 1.88 -18.53 8.76
CA GLY A 129 3.00 -18.30 9.67
C GLY A 129 2.87 -16.94 10.34
N ASN A 130 3.22 -16.86 11.61
CA ASN A 130 3.14 -15.64 12.42
C ASN A 130 1.75 -14.94 12.37
N GLY A 131 0.66 -15.74 12.34
CA GLY A 131 -0.70 -15.21 12.26
C GLY A 131 -1.12 -14.68 10.89
N GLN A 132 -0.24 -14.72 9.88
CA GLN A 132 -0.51 -14.27 8.52
C GLN A 132 -0.82 -15.46 7.61
N ILE A 133 -1.69 -15.23 6.62
CA ILE A 133 -2.08 -16.21 5.60
C ILE A 133 -1.54 -15.73 4.26
N PHE A 134 -0.93 -16.64 3.52
CA PHE A 134 -0.47 -16.43 2.16
C PHE A 134 -1.09 -17.49 1.24
N GLU A 135 -1.30 -17.12 -0.01
CA GLU A 135 -1.82 -18.02 -1.04
C GLU A 135 -0.91 -18.02 -2.27
N THR A 136 -0.81 -19.18 -2.94
CA THR A 136 -0.15 -19.24 -4.26
C THR A 136 -0.98 -18.43 -5.27
N ILE A 137 -0.28 -17.73 -6.16
CA ILE A 137 -0.91 -16.93 -7.21
C ILE A 137 -1.41 -17.84 -8.33
N ASN A 138 -0.55 -18.76 -8.74
CA ASN A 138 -0.79 -19.71 -9.81
C ASN A 138 -1.05 -21.11 -9.25
N GLU A 139 -1.47 -22.02 -10.10
CA GLU A 139 -1.46 -23.44 -9.80
C GLU A 139 -0.02 -23.96 -9.65
N VAL A 140 0.14 -25.01 -8.86
CA VAL A 140 1.44 -25.64 -8.59
C VAL A 140 1.44 -27.02 -9.23
N ASP A 141 1.98 -27.12 -10.43
CA ASP A 141 2.08 -28.36 -11.18
C ASP A 141 3.43 -29.05 -10.89
N PHE A 142 3.41 -30.15 -10.14
CA PHE A 142 4.61 -30.92 -9.83
C PHE A 142 5.08 -31.78 -10.99
N SER A 143 4.29 -31.97 -12.04
CA SER A 143 4.68 -32.73 -13.23
C SER A 143 5.57 -31.90 -14.17
N SER A 144 5.41 -30.58 -14.18
CA SER A 144 6.14 -29.63 -15.01
C SER A 144 7.49 -29.24 -14.39
N ASP A 145 8.55 -29.11 -15.20
CA ASP A 145 9.84 -28.56 -14.78
C ASP A 145 9.83 -27.04 -14.65
N PHE A 146 8.85 -26.40 -15.26
CA PHE A 146 8.77 -24.96 -15.39
C PHE A 146 7.59 -24.37 -14.62
N SER A 147 7.72 -23.13 -14.19
CA SER A 147 6.62 -22.30 -13.72
C SER A 147 5.75 -21.83 -14.88
N ASN A 148 4.57 -21.29 -14.58
CA ASN A 148 3.71 -20.67 -15.59
C ASN A 148 4.39 -19.48 -16.31
N ASP A 149 5.42 -18.88 -15.69
CA ASP A 149 6.24 -17.82 -16.29
C ASP A 149 7.39 -18.38 -17.17
N GLY A 150 7.48 -19.70 -17.35
CA GLY A 150 8.50 -20.36 -18.18
C GLY A 150 9.89 -20.51 -17.55
N PHE A 151 10.04 -20.23 -16.25
CA PHE A 151 11.32 -20.42 -15.55
C PHE A 151 11.39 -21.80 -14.89
N ALA A 152 12.56 -22.45 -14.99
CA ALA A 152 12.81 -23.72 -14.32
C ALA A 152 12.68 -23.54 -12.79
N ASN A 153 11.76 -24.27 -12.19
CA ASN A 153 11.39 -24.11 -10.77
C ASN A 153 11.18 -25.42 -10.01
N ARG A 154 11.48 -26.56 -10.64
CA ARG A 154 11.37 -27.88 -10.02
C ARG A 154 12.74 -28.49 -9.72
N LYS A 155 12.88 -29.11 -8.54
CA LYS A 155 14.06 -29.86 -8.12
C LYS A 155 13.64 -31.24 -7.63
N ILE A 156 14.27 -32.31 -8.14
CA ILE A 156 14.03 -33.68 -7.76
C ILE A 156 15.24 -34.21 -7.01
N LEU A 157 15.02 -34.80 -5.84
CA LEU A 157 16.07 -35.35 -4.98
C LEU A 157 15.69 -36.80 -4.59
N PRO A 158 16.50 -37.82 -4.87
CA PRO A 158 16.25 -39.16 -4.39
C PRO A 158 16.52 -39.26 -2.88
N VAL A 159 15.66 -39.97 -2.17
CA VAL A 159 15.81 -40.33 -0.75
C VAL A 159 16.10 -41.82 -0.68
N PHE A 160 17.25 -42.15 -0.11
CA PHE A 160 17.74 -43.54 -0.02
C PHE A 160 17.36 -44.18 1.32
N ASN A 161 17.14 -45.49 1.28
CA ASN A 161 17.04 -46.31 2.48
C ASN A 161 18.45 -46.69 3.02
N ALA A 162 18.51 -47.45 4.13
CA ALA A 162 19.78 -47.89 4.72
C ALA A 162 20.59 -48.81 3.77
N ASN A 163 19.94 -49.42 2.76
CA ASN A 163 20.55 -50.33 1.79
C ASN A 163 20.99 -49.62 0.50
N GLN A 164 20.90 -48.28 0.46
CA GLN A 164 21.17 -47.42 -0.70
C GLN A 164 20.17 -47.58 -1.87
N ASP A 165 19.03 -48.24 -1.67
CA ASP A 165 17.95 -48.25 -2.66
C ASP A 165 17.13 -46.95 -2.54
N ILE A 166 16.56 -46.51 -3.66
CA ILE A 166 15.69 -45.32 -3.67
C ILE A 166 14.36 -45.66 -3.01
N LEU A 167 14.10 -45.08 -1.85
CA LEU A 167 12.86 -45.29 -1.08
C LEU A 167 11.72 -44.41 -1.64
N ARG A 168 12.02 -43.17 -2.02
CA ARG A 168 11.08 -42.19 -2.54
C ARG A 168 11.86 -41.04 -3.20
N TYR A 169 11.15 -40.22 -3.96
CA TYR A 169 11.66 -38.99 -4.50
C TYR A 169 11.05 -37.80 -3.76
N LYS A 170 11.91 -36.87 -3.33
CA LYS A 170 11.55 -35.58 -2.78
C LYS A 170 11.55 -34.57 -3.93
N ILE A 171 10.40 -33.94 -4.17
CA ILE A 171 10.23 -32.97 -5.23
C ILE A 171 9.94 -31.62 -4.59
N ILE A 172 10.73 -30.61 -4.95
CA ILE A 172 10.60 -29.25 -4.47
C ILE A 172 10.18 -28.39 -5.65
N LYS A 173 9.06 -27.70 -5.50
CA LYS A 173 8.53 -26.75 -6.49
C LYS A 173 8.54 -25.35 -5.89
N ARG A 174 9.08 -24.38 -6.62
CA ARG A 174 9.21 -23.00 -6.19
C ARG A 174 8.17 -22.12 -6.87
N GLU A 175 7.29 -21.48 -6.08
CA GLU A 175 6.20 -20.67 -6.62
C GLU A 175 6.08 -19.31 -5.92
N LYS A 176 5.50 -18.33 -6.63
CA LYS A 176 5.19 -17.02 -6.09
C LYS A 176 3.97 -17.07 -5.19
N ILE A 177 4.07 -16.44 -4.02
CA ILE A 177 2.97 -16.33 -3.05
C ILE A 177 2.68 -14.86 -2.72
N LYS A 178 1.45 -14.61 -2.32
CA LYS A 178 0.94 -13.30 -1.95
C LYS A 178 0.15 -13.40 -0.64
N ALA A 179 0.37 -12.43 0.24
CA ALA A 179 -0.39 -12.34 1.48
C ALA A 179 -1.88 -12.10 1.21
N GLY A 180 -2.72 -12.77 1.96
CA GLY A 180 -4.17 -12.62 1.92
C GLY A 180 -4.89 -13.95 1.96
N ASN A 181 -6.20 -13.86 2.13
CA ASN A 181 -7.15 -14.96 2.11
C ASN A 181 -8.27 -14.65 1.14
N THR A 182 -8.64 -15.63 0.32
CA THR A 182 -9.67 -15.47 -0.71
C THR A 182 -11.05 -15.74 -0.14
N PHE A 183 -11.98 -14.83 -0.40
CA PHE A 183 -13.39 -14.89 -0.04
C PHE A 183 -14.28 -14.80 -1.27
N VAL A 184 -15.49 -15.36 -1.13
CA VAL A 184 -16.56 -15.21 -2.13
C VAL A 184 -17.74 -14.51 -1.46
N TYR A 185 -18.09 -13.34 -1.97
CA TYR A 185 -19.28 -12.60 -1.58
C TYR A 185 -20.41 -12.90 -2.54
N LYS A 186 -21.58 -13.24 -2.01
CA LYS A 186 -22.79 -13.52 -2.76
C LYS A 186 -23.81 -12.41 -2.54
N LYS A 187 -24.40 -11.88 -3.61
CA LYS A 187 -25.50 -10.90 -3.55
C LYS A 187 -26.55 -11.25 -4.59
N GLU A 188 -27.81 -11.30 -4.20
CA GLU A 188 -28.93 -11.42 -5.11
C GLU A 188 -29.28 -10.04 -5.67
N ILE A 189 -29.45 -9.97 -6.98
CA ILE A 189 -29.75 -8.74 -7.73
C ILE A 189 -31.24 -8.72 -8.02
N THR A 190 -31.93 -7.79 -7.41
CA THR A 190 -33.37 -7.56 -7.62
C THR A 190 -33.64 -6.78 -8.92
N THR A 191 -34.90 -6.68 -9.31
CA THR A 191 -35.32 -5.81 -10.43
C THR A 191 -35.01 -4.34 -10.16
N THR A 192 -35.11 -3.90 -8.91
CA THR A 192 -34.77 -2.52 -8.52
C THR A 192 -33.28 -2.27 -8.63
N ASP A 193 -32.44 -3.21 -8.17
CA ASP A 193 -30.99 -3.11 -8.28
C ASP A 193 -30.54 -3.03 -9.75
N SER A 194 -31.13 -3.88 -10.61
CA SER A 194 -30.85 -3.89 -12.05
C SER A 194 -31.32 -2.62 -12.76
N SER A 195 -32.40 -1.98 -12.31
CA SER A 195 -32.88 -0.73 -12.91
C SER A 195 -32.00 0.47 -12.57
N THR A 196 -31.25 0.41 -11.43
CA THR A 196 -30.40 1.50 -10.95
C THR A 196 -29.16 1.63 -11.85
N PRO A 197 -28.93 2.79 -12.51
CA PRO A 197 -27.70 3.05 -13.25
C PRO A 197 -26.50 3.11 -12.30
N PHE A 198 -25.35 2.63 -12.73
CA PHE A 198 -24.12 2.63 -11.95
C PHE A 198 -24.27 1.98 -10.56
N PHE A 199 -24.95 0.84 -10.56
CA PHE A 199 -25.23 0.14 -9.32
C PHE A 199 -23.96 -0.16 -8.54
N GLU A 200 -23.95 0.17 -7.25
CA GLU A 200 -22.79 0.03 -6.37
C GLU A 200 -22.96 -1.18 -5.43
N VAL A 201 -21.91 -1.95 -5.30
CA VAL A 201 -21.84 -3.06 -4.35
C VAL A 201 -20.67 -2.81 -3.39
N LEU A 202 -20.98 -2.63 -2.11
CA LEU A 202 -19.99 -2.52 -1.05
C LEU A 202 -19.59 -3.93 -0.60
N LEU A 203 -18.28 -4.21 -0.56
CA LEU A 203 -17.77 -5.46 -0.05
C LEU A 203 -17.74 -5.45 1.49
N PRO A 204 -18.01 -6.60 2.15
CA PRO A 204 -18.17 -6.65 3.61
C PRO A 204 -16.86 -6.51 4.40
N ASN A 205 -15.71 -6.56 3.73
CA ASN A 205 -14.39 -6.50 4.37
C ASN A 205 -13.68 -5.20 4.03
N ASN A 206 -13.00 -4.59 5.02
CA ASN A 206 -12.35 -3.30 4.87
C ASN A 206 -10.94 -3.37 4.25
N ASN A 207 -10.27 -4.52 4.32
CA ASN A 207 -8.89 -4.70 3.86
C ASN A 207 -8.82 -5.52 2.56
N VAL A 208 -9.66 -5.16 1.60
CA VAL A 208 -9.67 -5.78 0.27
C VAL A 208 -8.41 -5.40 -0.49
N LEU A 209 -7.72 -6.41 -1.02
CA LEU A 209 -6.48 -6.25 -1.79
C LEU A 209 -6.75 -6.18 -3.30
N GLU A 210 -7.51 -7.15 -3.78
CA GLU A 210 -7.82 -7.29 -5.20
C GLU A 210 -9.13 -8.04 -5.40
N ILE A 211 -9.75 -7.80 -6.54
CA ILE A 211 -10.91 -8.56 -7.02
C ILE A 211 -10.38 -9.57 -8.02
N LEU A 212 -10.64 -10.86 -7.76
CA LEU A 212 -10.14 -11.95 -8.60
C LEU A 212 -11.10 -12.27 -9.75
N SER A 213 -12.41 -12.29 -9.46
CA SER A 213 -13.43 -12.48 -10.49
C SER A 213 -14.77 -11.94 -10.02
N VAL A 214 -15.57 -11.49 -10.97
CA VAL A 214 -16.96 -11.06 -10.78
C VAL A 214 -17.82 -11.78 -11.80
N ILE A 215 -18.70 -12.65 -11.30
CA ILE A 215 -19.56 -13.49 -12.13
C ILE A 215 -21.00 -13.27 -11.69
N CYS A 216 -21.87 -13.04 -12.66
CA CYS A 216 -23.29 -12.96 -12.46
C CYS A 216 -23.97 -14.16 -13.12
N VAL A 217 -24.74 -14.91 -12.36
CA VAL A 217 -25.47 -16.08 -12.83
C VAL A 217 -26.95 -15.76 -12.85
N VAL A 218 -27.61 -16.03 -13.98
CA VAL A 218 -29.06 -15.78 -14.11
C VAL A 218 -29.80 -16.78 -13.23
N GLY A 219 -30.67 -16.27 -12.36
CA GLY A 219 -31.42 -17.04 -11.36
C GLY A 219 -31.12 -16.59 -9.93
N THR A 220 -32.07 -16.87 -9.07
CA THR A 220 -31.99 -16.59 -7.62
C THR A 220 -31.96 -17.87 -6.81
N GLY A 221 -31.47 -17.81 -5.57
CA GLY A 221 -31.45 -18.97 -4.67
C GLY A 221 -30.35 -20.01 -4.93
N LEU A 222 -29.38 -19.71 -5.78
CA LEU A 222 -28.23 -20.58 -6.04
C LEU A 222 -27.39 -20.79 -4.77
N VAL A 223 -27.13 -22.04 -4.41
CA VAL A 223 -26.43 -22.40 -3.16
C VAL A 223 -24.91 -22.40 -3.33
N SER A 224 -24.42 -22.80 -4.50
CA SER A 224 -22.98 -22.96 -4.76
C SER A 224 -22.45 -21.85 -5.65
N PRO A 225 -21.24 -21.32 -5.37
CA PRO A 225 -20.57 -20.43 -6.28
C PRO A 225 -20.26 -21.16 -7.60
N PRO A 226 -20.21 -20.44 -8.74
CA PRO A 226 -19.87 -21.02 -10.02
C PRO A 226 -18.49 -21.67 -9.97
N THR A 227 -18.37 -22.83 -10.61
CA THR A 227 -17.08 -23.48 -10.81
C THR A 227 -16.34 -22.73 -11.91
N TYR A 228 -15.23 -22.12 -11.57
CA TYR A 228 -14.45 -21.24 -12.49
C TYR A 228 -13.84 -21.97 -13.69
N THR A 229 -14.05 -23.27 -13.83
CA THR A 229 -13.51 -24.17 -14.87
C THR A 229 -14.48 -24.44 -15.99
N ASP A 230 -15.80 -24.35 -15.75
CA ASP A 230 -16.81 -24.68 -16.74
C ASP A 230 -17.56 -23.41 -17.16
N PHE A 231 -17.42 -23.01 -18.45
CA PHE A 231 -18.18 -21.94 -19.04
C PHE A 231 -19.63 -22.43 -19.29
N ASN A 232 -20.50 -22.27 -18.30
CA ASN A 232 -21.91 -22.42 -18.52
C ASN A 232 -22.45 -21.17 -19.23
N ASN A 233 -23.36 -21.35 -20.19
CA ASN A 233 -23.96 -20.26 -20.97
C ASN A 233 -24.75 -19.24 -20.12
N ASP A 234 -25.05 -19.59 -18.86
CA ASP A 234 -25.77 -18.72 -17.92
C ASP A 234 -24.85 -17.87 -17.05
N GLU A 235 -23.52 -18.01 -17.18
CA GLU A 235 -22.53 -17.23 -16.44
C GLU A 235 -22.08 -16.01 -17.23
N ILE A 236 -22.35 -14.84 -16.67
CA ILE A 236 -21.93 -13.55 -17.23
C ILE A 236 -20.74 -13.04 -16.43
N ARG A 237 -19.57 -12.92 -17.06
CA ARG A 237 -18.34 -12.40 -16.42
C ARG A 237 -18.21 -10.92 -16.65
N TYR A 238 -17.88 -10.21 -15.56
CA TYR A 238 -17.57 -8.78 -15.56
C TYR A 238 -16.08 -8.58 -15.37
N TYR A 239 -15.50 -7.64 -16.11
CA TYR A 239 -14.07 -7.35 -16.12
C TYR A 239 -13.77 -6.01 -15.46
N GLU A 240 -12.70 -5.98 -14.66
CA GLU A 240 -12.21 -4.75 -14.04
C GLU A 240 -11.58 -3.84 -15.09
N VAL A 241 -12.01 -2.57 -15.11
CA VAL A 241 -11.47 -1.53 -15.98
C VAL A 241 -11.12 -0.30 -15.16
N ASP A 242 -10.21 0.53 -15.70
CA ASP A 242 -9.85 1.79 -15.06
C ASP A 242 -11.00 2.80 -15.07
N ASP A 243 -11.77 2.83 -16.15
CA ASP A 243 -12.92 3.70 -16.33
C ASP A 243 -14.03 2.97 -17.08
N LEU A 244 -15.29 3.21 -16.71
CA LEU A 244 -16.44 2.58 -17.38
C LEU A 244 -16.59 2.99 -18.85
N ALA A 245 -15.97 4.07 -19.30
CA ALA A 245 -15.90 4.44 -20.72
C ALA A 245 -14.91 3.59 -21.52
N GLN A 246 -14.02 2.85 -20.87
CA GLN A 246 -13.06 1.96 -21.53
C GLN A 246 -13.80 0.75 -22.13
N LYS A 247 -13.96 0.71 -23.44
CA LYS A 247 -14.69 -0.35 -24.15
C LYS A 247 -13.87 -1.63 -24.37
N GLN A 248 -12.55 -1.51 -24.41
CA GLN A 248 -11.64 -2.58 -24.81
C GLN A 248 -10.54 -2.80 -23.79
N ILE A 249 -10.12 -4.05 -23.63
CA ILE A 249 -8.88 -4.42 -22.95
C ILE A 249 -7.91 -5.07 -23.93
N PHE A 250 -6.61 -4.84 -23.70
CA PHE A 250 -5.57 -5.51 -24.45
C PHE A 250 -5.25 -6.86 -23.77
N VAL A 251 -5.40 -7.95 -24.52
CA VAL A 251 -5.07 -9.29 -24.05
C VAL A 251 -3.83 -9.77 -24.80
N ASN A 252 -2.79 -10.12 -24.05
CA ASN A 252 -1.56 -10.71 -24.61
C ASN A 252 -1.88 -12.07 -25.20
N ASN A 253 -1.16 -12.43 -26.27
CA ASN A 253 -1.18 -13.77 -26.82
C ASN A 253 -0.18 -14.64 -26.06
N ASP A 254 -0.66 -15.57 -25.23
CA ASP A 254 0.15 -16.42 -24.35
C ASP A 254 0.98 -17.47 -25.13
N GLU A 255 0.73 -17.62 -26.45
CA GLU A 255 1.42 -18.60 -27.31
C GLU A 255 2.79 -18.15 -27.82
N GLN A 256 3.25 -16.93 -27.46
CA GLN A 256 4.55 -16.42 -27.96
C GLN A 256 5.70 -16.74 -27.03
N PRO A 257 6.86 -17.16 -27.54
CA PRO A 257 8.05 -17.39 -26.74
C PRO A 257 8.46 -16.13 -25.98
N ILE A 258 8.78 -16.29 -24.70
CA ILE A 258 9.16 -15.21 -23.77
C ILE A 258 10.38 -14.41 -24.27
N ASP A 259 11.25 -15.04 -25.05
CA ASP A 259 12.49 -14.45 -25.61
C ASP A 259 12.28 -13.48 -26.79
N SER A 260 11.07 -13.36 -27.34
CA SER A 260 10.88 -12.55 -28.55
C SER A 260 10.90 -11.04 -28.32
N GLY A 261 10.77 -10.58 -27.07
CA GLY A 261 10.67 -9.16 -26.74
C GLY A 261 9.47 -8.44 -27.37
N ILE A 262 8.71 -9.12 -28.22
CA ILE A 262 7.55 -8.61 -28.94
C ILE A 262 6.31 -9.16 -28.27
N ARG A 263 5.56 -8.30 -27.60
CA ARG A 263 4.23 -8.66 -27.07
C ARG A 263 3.21 -8.50 -28.19
N SER A 264 2.78 -9.60 -28.79
CA SER A 264 1.61 -9.60 -29.65
C SER A 264 0.36 -9.83 -28.81
N GLY A 265 -0.67 -9.09 -29.09
CA GLY A 265 -1.97 -9.21 -28.43
C GLY A 265 -3.06 -8.59 -29.26
N LYS A 266 -4.29 -8.74 -28.80
CA LYS A 266 -5.45 -8.15 -29.45
C LYS A 266 -6.29 -7.36 -28.45
N TYR A 267 -6.96 -6.33 -28.96
CA TYR A 267 -8.01 -5.65 -28.21
C TYR A 267 -9.30 -6.46 -28.28
N ILE A 268 -9.89 -6.71 -27.12
CA ILE A 268 -11.17 -7.42 -26.98
C ILE A 268 -12.19 -6.43 -26.41
N ASP A 269 -13.35 -6.35 -27.06
CA ASP A 269 -14.47 -5.57 -26.54
C ASP A 269 -15.06 -6.23 -25.31
N ILE A 270 -15.25 -5.44 -24.26
CA ILE A 270 -15.79 -5.89 -22.96
C ILE A 270 -17.00 -5.06 -22.57
N PRO A 271 -18.20 -5.41 -23.03
CA PRO A 271 -19.42 -4.72 -22.62
C PRO A 271 -19.70 -4.91 -21.12
N GLN A 272 -19.42 -6.09 -20.55
CA GLN A 272 -19.56 -6.39 -19.12
C GLN A 272 -18.32 -5.93 -18.38
N ARG A 273 -18.39 -4.77 -17.72
CA ARG A 273 -17.26 -4.18 -17.02
C ARG A 273 -17.67 -3.49 -15.73
N PHE A 274 -16.73 -3.38 -14.82
CA PHE A 274 -16.89 -2.67 -13.55
C PHE A 274 -15.62 -1.90 -13.20
N THR A 275 -15.77 -0.91 -12.33
CA THR A 275 -14.65 -0.23 -11.68
C THR A 275 -14.69 -0.51 -10.18
N LYS A 276 -13.52 -0.48 -9.53
CA LYS A 276 -13.43 -0.52 -8.07
C LYS A 276 -12.96 0.82 -7.52
N GLU A 277 -13.48 1.19 -6.39
CA GLU A 277 -13.06 2.37 -5.64
C GLU A 277 -12.80 2.01 -4.17
N PHE A 278 -11.69 2.50 -3.64
CA PHE A 278 -11.43 2.46 -2.21
C PHE A 278 -11.95 3.73 -1.57
N MET A 279 -12.61 3.60 -0.43
CA MET A 279 -13.14 4.70 0.35
C MET A 279 -12.14 5.16 1.42
N ALA A 280 -12.42 6.29 2.04
CA ALA A 280 -11.52 6.89 3.04
C ALA A 280 -11.30 6.02 4.29
N ASP A 281 -12.27 5.18 4.64
CA ASP A 281 -12.24 4.21 5.75
C ASP A 281 -11.56 2.87 5.41
N GLY A 282 -11.18 2.68 4.13
CA GLY A 282 -10.57 1.45 3.63
C GLY A 282 -11.55 0.45 3.02
N ASP A 283 -12.83 0.78 3.03
CA ASP A 283 -13.86 -0.02 2.36
C ASP A 283 -13.64 -0.03 0.85
N CYS A 284 -14.03 -1.13 0.21
CA CYS A 284 -13.96 -1.29 -1.23
C CYS A 284 -15.37 -1.42 -1.82
N LYS A 285 -15.69 -0.56 -2.78
CA LYS A 285 -16.92 -0.67 -3.55
C LYS A 285 -16.65 -0.99 -5.01
N ILE A 286 -17.57 -1.73 -5.59
CA ILE A 286 -17.58 -2.10 -7.00
C ILE A 286 -18.72 -1.33 -7.67
N ILE A 287 -18.44 -0.66 -8.79
CA ILE A 287 -19.41 0.12 -9.55
C ILE A 287 -19.58 -0.53 -10.91
N PHE A 288 -20.80 -0.92 -11.23
CA PHE A 288 -21.14 -1.56 -12.50
C PHE A 288 -21.57 -0.53 -13.56
N GLY A 289 -21.72 -0.98 -14.80
CA GLY A 289 -22.12 -0.13 -15.89
C GLY A 289 -23.51 0.48 -15.72
N GLY A 290 -23.71 1.66 -16.30
CA GLY A 290 -24.98 2.39 -16.26
C GLY A 290 -26.02 1.92 -17.27
N GLY A 291 -25.65 1.05 -18.22
CA GLY A 291 -26.50 0.67 -19.34
C GLY A 291 -26.68 1.82 -20.34
N THR A 292 -27.83 1.87 -20.95
CA THR A 292 -28.25 3.02 -21.77
C THR A 292 -28.58 4.16 -20.82
N PRO A 293 -27.97 5.34 -20.94
CA PRO A 293 -28.31 6.48 -20.11
C PRO A 293 -29.77 6.91 -20.38
N ASP A 294 -30.46 7.30 -19.30
CA ASP A 294 -31.67 8.08 -19.46
C ASP A 294 -31.33 9.42 -20.14
N TYR A 295 -32.22 9.87 -21.02
CA TYR A 295 -32.03 11.04 -21.90
C TYR A 295 -31.57 12.31 -21.17
N ASP A 296 -31.97 12.49 -19.89
CA ASP A 296 -31.65 13.67 -19.10
C ASP A 296 -30.18 13.77 -18.65
N ALA A 297 -29.48 12.64 -18.48
CA ALA A 297 -28.07 12.62 -18.15
C ALA A 297 -27.17 12.89 -19.36
N TYR A 298 -27.66 12.65 -20.59
CA TYR A 298 -26.94 12.90 -21.82
C TYR A 298 -26.97 14.35 -22.27
N ASP A 299 -28.04 15.07 -22.00
CA ASP A 299 -28.12 16.51 -22.31
C ASP A 299 -27.06 17.31 -21.56
N TYR A 300 -26.69 16.88 -20.35
CA TYR A 300 -25.61 17.49 -19.58
C TYR A 300 -24.22 17.22 -20.19
N TYR A 301 -23.97 16.02 -20.70
CA TYR A 301 -22.69 15.66 -21.34
C TYR A 301 -22.56 16.25 -22.76
N LEU A 302 -23.60 16.22 -23.53
CA LEU A 302 -23.58 16.74 -24.91
C LEU A 302 -23.53 18.25 -24.99
N SER A 303 -24.09 18.98 -24.00
CA SER A 303 -24.01 20.44 -23.94
C SER A 303 -22.61 20.98 -23.67
N ASN A 304 -21.70 20.13 -23.17
CA ASN A 304 -20.30 20.52 -22.86
C ASN A 304 -19.26 19.98 -23.86
N ILE A 305 -19.68 19.21 -24.88
CA ILE A 305 -18.80 18.77 -25.96
C ILE A 305 -19.01 19.67 -27.17
N SER A 306 -18.06 20.53 -27.45
CA SER A 306 -17.98 21.29 -28.71
C SER A 306 -17.75 20.29 -29.86
N ILE A 307 -18.83 19.95 -30.60
CA ILE A 307 -18.76 19.06 -31.73
C ILE A 307 -18.25 19.86 -32.94
N ASP A 308 -16.96 19.73 -33.24
CA ASP A 308 -16.46 20.08 -34.56
C ASP A 308 -17.02 19.12 -35.60
N ASN A 309 -17.51 19.67 -36.69
CA ASN A 309 -18.36 19.05 -37.75
C ASN A 309 -17.74 17.89 -38.53
N ASN A 310 -16.78 17.12 -37.99
CA ASN A 310 -16.17 15.98 -38.65
C ASN A 310 -16.41 14.66 -37.88
N SER A 311 -17.57 14.03 -38.20
CA SER A 311 -17.85 12.60 -38.05
C SER A 311 -17.49 11.93 -36.70
N ILE A 312 -18.10 12.36 -35.61
CA ILE A 312 -18.40 11.43 -34.53
C ILE A 312 -19.70 10.76 -34.91
N ASP A 313 -19.66 9.46 -35.19
CA ASP A 313 -20.87 8.68 -35.41
C ASP A 313 -21.65 8.63 -34.09
N LEU A 314 -22.66 9.48 -33.98
CA LEU A 314 -23.53 9.55 -32.81
C LEU A 314 -24.22 8.22 -32.53
N SER A 315 -24.31 7.31 -33.50
CA SER A 315 -24.85 5.96 -33.33
C SER A 315 -23.96 5.12 -32.40
N ASP A 316 -22.65 5.33 -32.38
CA ASP A 316 -21.71 4.66 -31.47
C ASP A 316 -21.78 5.18 -30.03
N VAL A 317 -22.13 6.45 -29.87
CA VAL A 317 -22.35 7.07 -28.53
C VAL A 317 -23.67 6.59 -27.93
N PHE A 318 -24.67 6.36 -28.80
CA PHE A 318 -26.01 5.84 -28.43
C PHE A 318 -26.08 4.30 -28.38
N ASN A 319 -25.00 3.59 -28.71
CA ASN A 319 -24.96 2.14 -28.54
C ASN A 319 -25.08 1.78 -27.05
N ASN A 320 -25.96 0.84 -26.76
CA ASN A 320 -26.42 0.41 -25.43
C ASN A 320 -25.34 0.06 -24.39
N ASN A 321 -24.05 0.17 -24.74
CA ASN A 321 -22.92 -0.26 -23.93
C ASN A 321 -21.86 0.82 -23.72
N ALA A 322 -22.15 2.10 -23.99
CA ALA A 322 -21.16 3.18 -23.91
C ALA A 322 -20.46 3.26 -22.55
N LEU A 323 -21.19 3.03 -21.45
CA LEU A 323 -20.67 3.04 -20.07
C LEU A 323 -20.80 1.67 -19.38
N GLY A 324 -20.78 0.57 -20.15
CA GLY A 324 -20.93 -0.80 -19.65
C GLY A 324 -22.36 -1.25 -19.45
N VAL A 325 -22.56 -2.56 -19.42
CA VAL A 325 -23.87 -3.20 -19.27
C VAL A 325 -24.26 -3.25 -17.79
N LYS A 326 -25.54 -3.01 -17.48
CA LYS A 326 -26.12 -3.21 -16.14
C LYS A 326 -26.10 -4.67 -15.74
N LEU A 327 -26.21 -4.92 -14.44
CA LEU A 327 -26.44 -6.27 -13.92
C LEU A 327 -27.82 -6.78 -14.35
N PRO A 328 -27.97 -8.05 -14.78
CA PRO A 328 -29.27 -8.61 -15.11
C PRO A 328 -30.15 -8.74 -13.86
N ALA A 329 -31.46 -8.46 -14.04
CA ALA A 329 -32.43 -8.65 -12.97
C ALA A 329 -32.63 -10.14 -12.64
N ASN A 330 -33.03 -10.43 -11.41
CA ASN A 330 -33.25 -11.79 -10.92
C ASN A 330 -32.04 -12.71 -11.15
N SER A 331 -30.87 -12.23 -10.81
CA SER A 331 -29.59 -12.93 -10.92
C SER A 331 -28.87 -12.96 -9.60
N THR A 332 -27.86 -13.82 -9.50
CA THR A 332 -26.98 -13.92 -8.34
C THR A 332 -25.57 -13.48 -8.72
N LEU A 333 -25.08 -12.45 -8.06
CA LEU A 333 -23.74 -11.92 -8.22
C LEU A 333 -22.77 -12.63 -7.26
N TYR A 334 -21.69 -13.16 -7.79
CA TYR A 334 -20.58 -13.72 -7.05
C TYR A 334 -19.33 -12.87 -7.26
N VAL A 335 -18.79 -12.35 -6.20
CA VAL A 335 -17.53 -11.59 -6.20
C VAL A 335 -16.48 -12.40 -5.45
N LYS A 336 -15.48 -12.89 -6.15
CA LYS A 336 -14.31 -13.54 -5.55
C LYS A 336 -13.21 -12.49 -5.38
N TYR A 337 -12.76 -12.29 -4.15
CA TYR A 337 -11.79 -11.24 -3.82
C TYR A 337 -10.88 -11.70 -2.71
N ARG A 338 -9.71 -11.07 -2.61
CA ARG A 338 -8.68 -11.36 -1.60
C ARG A 338 -8.66 -10.27 -0.54
N VAL A 339 -8.54 -10.70 0.71
CA VAL A 339 -8.55 -9.84 1.91
C VAL A 339 -7.29 -10.09 2.72
N GLY A 340 -6.73 -9.06 3.34
CA GLY A 340 -5.55 -9.17 4.21
C GLY A 340 -4.50 -8.12 3.87
N GLY A 341 -3.23 -8.52 3.81
CA GLY A 341 -2.12 -7.59 3.53
C GLY A 341 -1.78 -6.66 4.70
N GLY A 342 -1.33 -5.47 4.36
CA GLY A 342 -0.84 -4.50 5.33
C GLY A 342 0.61 -4.77 5.74
N SER A 343 1.16 -3.86 6.55
CA SER A 343 2.55 -3.91 7.02
C SER A 343 2.88 -5.19 7.82
N LEU A 344 1.90 -5.74 8.54
CA LEU A 344 2.05 -6.99 9.30
C LEU A 344 2.26 -8.22 8.42
N SER A 345 1.93 -8.15 7.14
CA SER A 345 2.15 -9.25 6.19
C SER A 345 3.62 -9.40 5.75
N ASN A 346 4.51 -8.47 6.11
CA ASN A 346 5.95 -8.57 5.84
C ASN A 346 6.60 -9.54 6.82
N VAL A 347 6.58 -10.84 6.54
CA VAL A 347 7.12 -11.87 7.43
C VAL A 347 8.56 -12.24 7.05
N GLY A 348 9.34 -12.68 8.06
CA GLY A 348 10.73 -13.10 7.87
C GLY A 348 10.85 -14.39 7.02
N ALA A 349 12.09 -14.74 6.64
CA ALA A 349 12.37 -16.00 5.98
C ALA A 349 12.07 -17.19 6.90
N ASN A 350 11.65 -18.31 6.30
CA ASN A 350 11.33 -19.58 6.97
C ASN A 350 10.23 -19.49 8.07
N VAL A 351 9.35 -18.48 7.99
CA VAL A 351 8.22 -18.31 8.91
C VAL A 351 6.98 -19.04 8.41
N LEU A 352 6.76 -19.07 7.09
CA LEU A 352 5.60 -19.69 6.45
C LEU A 352 5.80 -21.19 6.30
N GLN A 353 5.34 -21.99 7.27
CA GLN A 353 5.57 -23.42 7.32
C GLN A 353 4.29 -24.23 7.44
N GLN A 354 3.20 -23.65 7.94
CA GLN A 354 1.95 -24.37 8.15
C GLN A 354 1.13 -24.32 6.86
N ILE A 355 0.95 -25.50 6.25
CA ILE A 355 0.09 -25.64 5.08
C ILE A 355 -1.35 -25.65 5.54
N GLY A 356 -2.17 -24.83 4.88
CA GLY A 356 -3.61 -24.76 5.13
C GLY A 356 -4.40 -25.57 4.11
N ASN A 357 -5.30 -24.91 3.39
CA ASN A 357 -6.15 -25.58 2.41
C ASN A 357 -5.38 -25.87 1.11
N ILE A 358 -5.48 -27.13 0.63
CA ILE A 358 -4.94 -27.58 -0.66
C ILE A 358 -6.09 -28.21 -1.44
N ASP A 359 -6.20 -27.88 -2.72
CA ASP A 359 -7.12 -28.51 -3.68
C ASP A 359 -6.28 -29.30 -4.71
N PRO A 360 -6.00 -30.61 -4.45
CA PRO A 360 -5.12 -31.42 -5.28
C PRO A 360 -5.89 -32.13 -6.39
N VAL A 361 -5.26 -32.19 -7.57
CA VAL A 361 -5.70 -33.02 -8.70
C VAL A 361 -4.63 -34.07 -8.98
N PHE A 362 -4.99 -35.36 -8.96
CA PHE A 362 -4.12 -36.50 -9.28
C PHE A 362 -4.62 -37.22 -10.53
N ILE A 363 -3.70 -37.82 -11.28
CA ILE A 363 -4.02 -38.74 -12.38
C ILE A 363 -4.21 -40.17 -11.84
N GLY A 364 -3.35 -40.57 -10.89
CA GLY A 364 -3.40 -41.92 -10.25
C GLY A 364 -4.60 -42.06 -9.33
N SER A 365 -5.24 -43.21 -9.34
CA SER A 365 -6.51 -43.46 -8.65
C SER A 365 -6.37 -44.08 -7.24
N ASP A 366 -5.17 -44.50 -6.81
CA ASP A 366 -4.96 -45.06 -5.46
C ASP A 366 -4.99 -43.96 -4.39
N SER A 367 -6.08 -43.95 -3.62
CA SER A 367 -6.31 -42.95 -2.57
C SER A 367 -5.31 -43.04 -1.41
N ASN A 368 -4.72 -44.20 -1.14
CA ASN A 368 -3.73 -44.35 -0.06
C ASN A 368 -2.42 -43.68 -0.45
N ILE A 369 -1.99 -43.83 -1.70
CA ILE A 369 -0.79 -43.17 -2.22
C ILE A 369 -1.02 -41.65 -2.28
N GLN A 370 -2.18 -41.21 -2.80
CA GLN A 370 -2.56 -39.80 -2.81
C GLN A 370 -2.48 -39.19 -1.40
N GLN A 371 -3.08 -39.88 -0.40
CA GLN A 371 -3.06 -39.38 0.98
C GLN A 371 -1.63 -39.34 1.57
N THR A 372 -0.78 -40.32 1.20
CA THR A 372 0.62 -40.33 1.61
C THR A 372 1.39 -39.16 1.04
N VAL A 373 1.22 -38.86 -0.26
CA VAL A 373 1.83 -37.72 -0.92
C VAL A 373 1.35 -36.41 -0.27
N LEU A 374 0.05 -36.24 -0.05
CA LEU A 374 -0.52 -35.07 0.59
C LEU A 374 0.00 -34.86 2.01
N SER A 375 0.09 -35.92 2.81
CA SER A 375 0.59 -35.84 4.19
C SER A 375 2.08 -35.52 4.28
N SER A 376 2.84 -35.78 3.20
CA SER A 376 4.25 -35.44 3.08
C SER A 376 4.50 -34.00 2.72
N THR A 377 3.46 -33.26 2.30
CA THR A 377 3.60 -31.87 1.83
C THR A 377 4.16 -30.98 2.93
N ARG A 378 5.21 -30.23 2.59
CA ARG A 378 5.84 -29.22 3.45
C ARG A 378 6.01 -27.93 2.66
N ALA A 379 6.08 -26.82 3.36
CA ALA A 379 6.32 -25.53 2.75
C ALA A 379 7.31 -24.71 3.55
N SER A 380 8.07 -23.89 2.89
CA SER A 380 8.90 -22.85 3.53
C SER A 380 9.14 -21.69 2.57
N ASN A 381 9.25 -20.48 3.12
CA ASN A 381 9.62 -19.30 2.36
C ASN A 381 11.12 -19.01 2.57
N PRO A 382 11.99 -19.30 1.62
CA PRO A 382 13.44 -19.09 1.78
C PRO A 382 13.82 -17.61 1.82
N ILE A 383 12.94 -16.73 1.35
CA ILE A 383 13.13 -15.28 1.26
C ILE A 383 12.05 -14.58 2.08
N PRO A 384 12.37 -13.50 2.81
CA PRO A 384 11.38 -12.71 3.52
C PRO A 384 10.27 -12.20 2.59
N ALA A 385 9.04 -12.14 3.10
CA ALA A 385 7.94 -11.47 2.39
C ALA A 385 8.03 -9.96 2.61
N ASN A 386 7.92 -9.21 1.54
CA ASN A 386 8.04 -7.76 1.54
C ASN A 386 6.97 -7.10 0.66
N GLY A 387 6.76 -5.80 0.83
CA GLY A 387 5.85 -5.00 0.01
C GLY A 387 4.45 -4.87 0.57
N GLY A 388 4.19 -5.47 1.73
CA GLY A 388 2.97 -5.22 2.47
C GLY A 388 2.96 -3.80 3.02
N ALA A 389 1.86 -3.07 2.79
CA ALA A 389 1.68 -1.72 3.29
C ALA A 389 0.22 -1.45 3.64
N ASP A 390 0.03 -0.59 4.64
CA ASP A 390 -1.27 -0.14 5.08
C ASP A 390 -1.86 0.92 4.13
N LEU A 391 -3.02 1.44 4.45
CA LEU A 391 -3.67 2.50 3.68
C LEU A 391 -2.75 3.71 3.55
N GLN A 392 -2.76 4.33 2.37
CA GLN A 392 -2.02 5.56 2.11
C GLN A 392 -2.40 6.66 3.10
N THR A 393 -1.42 7.40 3.58
CA THR A 393 -1.64 8.56 4.45
C THR A 393 -2.19 9.75 3.64
N VAL A 394 -2.77 10.73 4.34
CA VAL A 394 -3.28 11.95 3.71
C VAL A 394 -2.17 12.67 2.95
N GLU A 395 -0.98 12.75 3.53
CA GLU A 395 0.17 13.45 2.91
C GLU A 395 0.71 12.70 1.68
N GLU A 396 0.76 11.37 1.73
CA GLU A 396 1.11 10.56 0.56
C GLU A 396 0.12 10.76 -0.58
N ILE A 397 -1.19 10.76 -0.29
CA ILE A 397 -2.22 10.97 -1.31
C ILE A 397 -2.12 12.37 -1.91
N LYS A 398 -1.90 13.43 -1.12
CA LYS A 398 -1.68 14.79 -1.62
C LYS A 398 -0.50 14.86 -2.58
N TYR A 399 0.63 14.29 -2.19
CA TYR A 399 1.81 14.24 -3.06
C TYR A 399 1.52 13.52 -4.37
N LEU A 400 0.85 12.36 -4.31
CA LEU A 400 0.54 11.55 -5.48
C LEU A 400 -0.53 12.17 -6.40
N ILE A 401 -1.48 12.95 -5.86
CA ILE A 401 -2.43 13.74 -6.67
C ILE A 401 -1.67 14.74 -7.54
N ALA A 402 -0.80 15.54 -6.94
CA ALA A 402 -0.04 16.56 -7.66
C ALA A 402 0.85 15.95 -8.74
N SER A 403 1.58 14.89 -8.39
CA SER A 403 2.48 14.18 -9.29
C SER A 403 1.74 13.46 -10.42
N ASN A 404 0.60 12.82 -10.13
CA ASN A 404 -0.21 12.15 -11.16
C ASN A 404 -0.78 13.15 -12.17
N PHE A 405 -1.25 14.30 -11.70
CA PHE A 405 -1.75 15.36 -12.56
C PHE A 405 -0.65 15.92 -13.47
N ALA A 406 0.56 16.14 -12.93
CA ALA A 406 1.69 16.64 -13.70
C ALA A 406 2.19 15.65 -14.76
N SER A 407 2.26 14.35 -14.45
CA SER A 407 2.80 13.31 -15.33
C SER A 407 1.89 12.92 -16.50
N GLN A 408 0.58 13.18 -16.43
CA GLN A 408 -0.40 12.88 -17.49
C GLN A 408 -0.30 11.44 -18.05
N LYS A 409 -0.09 10.44 -17.18
CA LYS A 409 0.07 9.01 -17.52
C LYS A 409 1.29 8.69 -18.42
N ARG A 410 2.36 9.46 -18.36
CA ARG A 410 3.64 9.21 -19.05
C ARG A 410 4.80 9.51 -18.13
N CYS A 411 5.95 8.90 -18.38
CA CYS A 411 7.18 9.14 -17.64
C CYS A 411 8.20 9.81 -18.56
N VAL A 412 8.50 11.08 -18.31
CA VAL A 412 9.46 11.90 -19.06
C VAL A 412 10.59 12.37 -18.13
N THR A 413 10.24 12.83 -16.94
CA THR A 413 11.19 13.27 -15.92
C THR A 413 11.43 12.15 -14.91
N LEU A 414 12.53 12.24 -14.17
CA LEU A 414 12.83 11.29 -13.09
C LEU A 414 11.70 11.23 -12.04
N ASP A 415 11.11 12.39 -11.72
CA ASP A 415 10.01 12.49 -10.77
C ASP A 415 8.74 11.79 -11.28
N ASP A 416 8.51 11.76 -12.59
CA ASP A 416 7.41 10.98 -13.18
C ASP A 416 7.61 9.48 -12.96
N TYR A 417 8.84 8.97 -13.13
CA TYR A 417 9.16 7.56 -12.86
C TYR A 417 8.98 7.21 -11.38
N ILE A 418 9.45 8.07 -10.46
CA ILE A 418 9.27 7.88 -9.02
C ILE A 418 7.78 7.90 -8.66
N SER A 419 7.05 8.90 -9.13
CA SER A 419 5.62 9.04 -8.90
C SER A 419 4.84 7.84 -9.42
N ARG A 420 5.15 7.38 -10.62
CA ARG A 420 4.52 6.21 -11.22
C ARG A 420 4.81 4.94 -10.44
N ALA A 421 6.04 4.73 -9.97
CA ALA A 421 6.39 3.59 -9.14
C ALA A 421 5.62 3.57 -7.80
N TYR A 422 5.33 4.73 -7.20
CA TYR A 422 4.45 4.80 -6.02
C TYR A 422 2.98 4.48 -6.32
N GLN A 423 2.54 4.66 -7.56
CA GLN A 423 1.17 4.41 -8.00
C GLN A 423 0.92 2.95 -8.41
N ILE A 424 1.90 2.07 -8.23
CA ILE A 424 1.73 0.65 -8.54
C ILE A 424 0.45 0.11 -7.89
N PRO A 425 -0.41 -0.62 -8.63
CA PRO A 425 -1.64 -1.20 -8.08
C PRO A 425 -1.34 -2.05 -6.85
N GLY A 426 -2.17 -1.92 -5.82
CA GLY A 426 -1.97 -2.58 -4.52
C GLY A 426 -1.70 -4.08 -4.61
N ARG A 427 -2.32 -4.77 -5.57
CA ARG A 427 -2.14 -6.20 -5.80
C ARG A 427 -0.70 -6.66 -6.07
N PHE A 428 0.20 -5.75 -6.42
CA PHE A 428 1.60 -6.06 -6.74
C PHE A 428 2.59 -5.83 -5.60
N GLY A 429 2.12 -5.36 -4.44
CA GLY A 429 2.95 -4.89 -3.33
C GLY A 429 3.37 -3.45 -3.52
N ALA A 430 4.05 -2.88 -2.51
CA ALA A 430 4.46 -1.49 -2.55
C ALA A 430 5.90 -1.29 -2.07
N PRO A 431 6.67 -0.42 -2.71
CA PRO A 431 7.86 0.15 -2.11
C PRO A 431 7.45 1.13 -0.98
N PHE A 432 8.26 1.21 0.07
CA PHE A 432 8.05 2.18 1.13
C PHE A 432 8.63 3.55 0.77
N ARG A 433 9.88 3.57 0.27
CA ARG A 433 10.53 4.77 -0.25
C ARG A 433 11.21 4.46 -1.58
N ILE A 434 11.21 5.45 -2.45
CA ILE A 434 11.83 5.37 -3.76
C ILE A 434 12.70 6.60 -3.97
N HIS A 435 13.87 6.38 -4.50
CA HIS A 435 14.73 7.45 -5.02
C HIS A 435 15.24 7.06 -6.40
N GLY A 436 15.40 8.04 -7.28
CA GLY A 436 15.83 7.80 -8.65
C GLY A 436 17.16 8.48 -8.98
N LYS A 437 17.86 7.90 -9.95
CA LYS A 437 19.04 8.50 -10.56
C LYS A 437 19.05 8.16 -12.05
N VAL A 438 19.34 9.14 -12.88
CA VAL A 438 19.55 8.92 -14.32
C VAL A 438 21.03 8.69 -14.57
N ASP A 439 21.34 7.64 -15.35
CA ASP A 439 22.68 7.27 -15.74
C ASP A 439 22.65 6.95 -17.26
N GLU A 440 23.04 7.93 -18.07
CA GLU A 440 22.87 7.94 -19.53
C GLU A 440 21.38 7.71 -19.91
N ASN A 441 21.05 6.59 -20.59
CA ASN A 441 19.70 6.20 -20.98
C ASN A 441 19.03 5.27 -19.96
N LYS A 442 19.63 5.07 -18.78
CA LYS A 442 19.09 4.21 -17.73
C LYS A 442 18.51 5.03 -16.61
N VAL A 443 17.26 4.78 -16.32
CA VAL A 443 16.60 5.28 -15.11
C VAL A 443 16.77 4.22 -14.03
N LYS A 444 17.64 4.49 -13.06
CA LYS A 444 17.87 3.61 -11.91
C LYS A 444 16.99 4.07 -10.75
N LEU A 445 16.03 3.25 -10.35
CA LEU A 445 15.20 3.49 -9.18
C LEU A 445 15.71 2.62 -8.03
N TYR A 446 15.87 3.24 -6.87
CA TYR A 446 16.30 2.59 -5.65
C TYR A 446 15.11 2.54 -4.70
N ILE A 447 14.76 1.35 -4.23
CA ILE A 447 13.60 1.13 -3.39
C ILE A 447 14.00 0.64 -2.01
N LEU A 448 13.23 1.05 -1.01
CA LEU A 448 13.26 0.50 0.34
C LEU A 448 11.88 -0.08 0.67
N THR A 449 11.87 -1.17 1.42
CA THR A 449 10.65 -1.81 1.94
C THR A 449 10.72 -1.88 3.46
N LYS A 450 9.58 -2.11 4.13
CA LYS A 450 9.53 -2.37 5.58
C LYS A 450 9.54 -3.87 5.86
N ASP A 451 10.15 -4.26 6.96
CA ASP A 451 10.04 -5.60 7.54
C ASP A 451 8.79 -5.74 8.43
N SER A 452 8.57 -6.94 9.00
CA SER A 452 7.44 -7.23 9.91
C SER A 452 7.42 -6.39 11.20
N ASN A 453 8.54 -5.82 11.57
CA ASN A 453 8.69 -4.97 12.76
C ASN A 453 8.52 -3.49 12.42
N GLY A 454 8.13 -3.17 11.18
CA GLY A 454 8.00 -1.80 10.69
C GLY A 454 9.31 -1.08 10.45
N LYS A 455 10.46 -1.78 10.46
CA LYS A 455 11.79 -1.22 10.23
C LYS A 455 12.18 -1.33 8.75
N LEU A 456 13.14 -0.52 8.31
CA LEU A 456 13.63 -0.57 6.93
C LEU A 456 14.36 -1.89 6.65
N SER A 457 14.03 -2.51 5.53
CA SER A 457 14.74 -3.67 4.99
C SER A 457 15.79 -3.23 3.98
N THR A 458 16.99 -3.80 4.09
CA THR A 458 18.09 -3.55 3.15
C THR A 458 17.98 -4.35 1.85
N THR A 459 17.04 -5.29 1.80
CA THR A 459 16.80 -6.15 0.62
C THR A 459 15.32 -6.23 0.33
N SER A 460 14.95 -5.99 -0.91
CA SER A 460 13.59 -6.12 -1.41
C SER A 460 13.44 -7.38 -2.26
N SER A 461 12.26 -7.98 -2.24
CA SER A 461 11.96 -9.16 -3.08
C SER A 461 12.12 -8.82 -4.56
N ASN A 462 12.76 -9.72 -5.32
CA ASN A 462 12.85 -9.59 -6.77
C ASN A 462 11.47 -9.53 -7.45
N THR A 463 10.46 -10.16 -6.85
CA THR A 463 9.09 -10.10 -7.33
C THR A 463 8.55 -8.66 -7.33
N ILE A 464 8.79 -7.89 -6.26
CA ILE A 464 8.39 -6.48 -6.21
C ILE A 464 9.13 -5.67 -7.26
N LYS A 465 10.45 -5.88 -7.40
CA LYS A 465 11.26 -5.17 -8.39
C LYS A 465 10.74 -5.42 -9.81
N ASN A 466 10.48 -6.68 -10.17
CA ASN A 466 9.93 -7.04 -11.47
C ASN A 466 8.53 -6.46 -11.69
N ASN A 467 7.65 -6.51 -10.69
CA ASN A 467 6.31 -5.93 -10.76
C ASN A 467 6.35 -4.43 -11.05
N ILE A 468 7.29 -3.70 -10.41
CA ILE A 468 7.46 -2.25 -10.65
C ILE A 468 7.95 -2.00 -12.07
N VAL A 469 8.93 -2.77 -12.55
CA VAL A 469 9.43 -2.64 -13.94
C VAL A 469 8.30 -2.88 -14.93
N GLU A 470 7.57 -3.99 -14.80
CA GLU A 470 6.46 -4.33 -15.70
C GLU A 470 5.35 -3.27 -15.69
N TYR A 471 5.07 -2.70 -14.51
CA TYR A 471 4.08 -1.64 -14.38
C TYR A 471 4.52 -0.33 -15.05
N ILE A 472 5.81 0.02 -15.01
CA ILE A 472 6.34 1.27 -15.59
C ILE A 472 6.50 1.17 -17.11
N VAL A 473 6.81 -0.02 -17.66
CA VAL A 473 7.11 -0.22 -19.08
C VAL A 473 6.11 0.44 -20.05
N PRO A 474 4.78 0.38 -19.86
CA PRO A 474 3.81 1.03 -20.76
C PRO A 474 3.85 2.57 -20.75
N TYR A 475 4.45 3.18 -19.72
CA TYR A 475 4.46 4.63 -19.50
C TYR A 475 5.82 5.27 -19.80
N ARG A 476 6.89 4.48 -19.94
CA ARG A 476 8.26 4.97 -20.17
C ARG A 476 8.44 5.54 -21.57
N MET A 477 9.45 6.37 -21.74
CA MET A 477 9.93 6.76 -23.08
C MET A 477 10.55 5.57 -23.80
N ILE A 478 10.49 5.56 -25.14
CA ILE A 478 10.92 4.40 -25.96
C ILE A 478 12.39 4.05 -25.73
N ASN A 479 13.23 5.04 -25.50
CA ASN A 479 14.68 4.87 -25.37
C ASN A 479 15.15 4.67 -23.92
N ASP A 480 14.27 4.76 -22.93
CA ASP A 480 14.65 4.65 -21.53
C ASP A 480 14.63 3.20 -21.06
N PHE A 481 15.66 2.82 -20.32
CA PHE A 481 15.75 1.53 -19.66
C PHE A 481 15.56 1.73 -18.15
N VAL A 482 14.61 1.03 -17.55
CA VAL A 482 14.31 1.11 -16.12
C VAL A 482 14.97 -0.06 -15.40
N GLU A 483 15.78 0.25 -14.40
CA GLU A 483 16.44 -0.71 -13.52
C GLU A 483 16.05 -0.44 -12.07
N ILE A 484 15.64 -1.48 -11.31
CA ILE A 484 15.26 -1.35 -9.91
C ILE A 484 16.30 -1.99 -9.02
N ASN A 485 16.85 -1.20 -8.11
CA ASN A 485 17.88 -1.61 -7.16
C ASN A 485 17.41 -1.42 -5.71
N ASP A 486 18.10 -2.06 -4.75
CA ASP A 486 17.86 -1.82 -3.33
C ASP A 486 18.49 -0.50 -2.90
N GLY A 487 17.75 0.27 -2.10
CA GLY A 487 18.25 1.43 -1.40
C GLY A 487 19.14 1.02 -0.21
N LYS A 488 19.91 1.97 0.31
CA LYS A 488 20.79 1.77 1.47
C LYS A 488 20.11 2.30 2.73
N VAL A 489 20.34 1.64 3.85
CA VAL A 489 19.88 2.07 5.17
C VAL A 489 21.10 2.45 6.00
N ILE A 490 21.02 3.56 6.71
CA ILE A 490 22.03 4.03 7.66
C ILE A 490 21.39 3.99 9.04
N ASP A 491 21.84 3.07 9.87
CA ASP A 491 21.37 2.94 11.25
C ASP A 491 22.16 3.89 12.15
N LEU A 492 21.43 4.68 12.95
CA LEU A 492 22.00 5.68 13.84
C LEU A 492 21.75 5.37 15.30
N GLN A 493 22.72 5.75 16.14
CA GLN A 493 22.56 5.93 17.58
C GLN A 493 22.80 7.40 17.92
N ILE A 494 22.00 7.96 18.82
CA ILE A 494 22.08 9.36 19.25
C ILE A 494 22.34 9.40 20.75
N GLU A 495 23.39 10.11 21.18
CA GLU A 495 23.66 10.43 22.57
C GLU A 495 23.42 11.92 22.82
N LEU A 496 22.65 12.23 23.85
CA LEU A 496 22.24 13.56 24.25
C LEU A 496 22.72 13.85 25.66
N ASP A 497 23.42 14.97 25.87
CA ASP A 497 23.75 15.50 27.17
C ASP A 497 22.94 16.80 27.40
N LEU A 498 22.01 16.76 28.37
CA LEU A 498 21.05 17.83 28.62
C LEU A 498 21.27 18.50 29.98
N PHE A 499 21.05 19.80 30.03
CA PHE A 499 20.96 20.57 31.26
C PHE A 499 19.52 20.98 31.51
N ILE A 500 18.95 20.55 32.65
CA ILE A 500 17.52 20.74 32.95
C ILE A 500 17.30 21.62 34.18
N ASP A 501 16.11 22.20 34.27
CA ASP A 501 15.66 22.92 35.46
C ASP A 501 15.28 21.93 36.57
N LYS A 502 15.82 22.12 37.75
CA LYS A 502 15.60 21.28 38.94
C LYS A 502 14.16 21.26 39.43
N SER A 503 13.33 22.19 38.99
CA SER A 503 11.90 22.22 39.31
C SER A 503 11.07 21.17 38.58
N TYR A 504 11.62 20.56 37.52
CA TYR A 504 10.95 19.55 36.72
C TYR A 504 11.38 18.12 37.08
N ASN A 505 10.51 17.16 36.84
CA ASN A 505 10.80 15.76 37.06
C ASN A 505 11.80 15.24 36.03
N PHE A 506 12.97 14.81 36.50
CA PHE A 506 14.05 14.26 35.68
C PHE A 506 13.61 13.16 34.71
N ASN A 507 12.83 12.18 35.18
CA ASN A 507 12.41 11.05 34.35
C ASN A 507 11.37 11.47 33.28
N GLU A 508 10.51 12.41 33.60
CA GLU A 508 9.52 12.95 32.68
C GLU A 508 10.17 13.70 31.53
N VAL A 509 11.10 14.62 31.82
CA VAL A 509 11.86 15.35 30.81
C VAL A 509 12.65 14.40 29.92
N LYS A 510 13.29 13.37 30.51
CA LYS A 510 14.02 12.35 29.75
C LYS A 510 13.12 11.58 28.78
N ILE A 511 11.94 11.12 29.24
CA ILE A 511 10.99 10.38 28.40
C ILE A 511 10.46 11.27 27.27
N ASN A 512 10.10 12.52 27.58
CA ASN A 512 9.63 13.49 26.59
C ASN A 512 10.69 13.77 25.52
N THR A 513 11.96 13.89 25.91
CA THR A 513 13.07 14.06 24.97
C THR A 513 13.26 12.85 24.07
N ILE A 514 13.23 11.63 24.63
CA ILE A 514 13.34 10.40 23.83
C ILE A 514 12.19 10.29 22.84
N ASN A 515 10.97 10.57 23.28
CA ASN A 515 9.78 10.54 22.41
C ASN A 515 9.87 11.59 21.29
N MET A 516 10.30 12.81 21.61
CA MET A 516 10.51 13.86 20.61
C MET A 516 11.54 13.44 19.56
N VAL A 517 12.70 12.92 19.97
CA VAL A 517 13.74 12.44 19.03
C VAL A 517 13.23 11.27 18.19
N LYS A 518 12.46 10.35 18.79
CA LYS A 518 11.81 9.24 18.09
C LYS A 518 10.86 9.74 17.01
N ASP A 519 10.02 10.71 17.34
CA ASP A 519 9.04 11.28 16.40
C ASP A 519 9.75 12.08 15.28
N PHE A 520 10.76 12.86 15.65
CA PHE A 520 11.57 13.62 14.69
C PHE A 520 12.31 12.71 13.71
N MET A 521 12.89 11.61 14.16
CA MET A 521 13.63 10.65 13.35
C MET A 521 12.75 9.50 12.80
N SER A 522 11.44 9.63 12.88
CA SER A 522 10.51 8.62 12.36
C SER A 522 10.71 8.40 10.87
N ILE A 523 10.87 7.15 10.46
CA ILE A 523 11.03 6.76 9.04
C ILE A 523 9.82 7.18 8.18
N ASP A 524 8.66 7.38 8.79
CA ASP A 524 7.46 7.84 8.06
C ASP A 524 7.55 9.30 7.62
N VAL A 525 8.39 10.10 8.28
CA VAL A 525 8.63 11.50 7.95
C VAL A 525 9.83 11.65 7.01
N TRP A 526 10.86 10.83 7.19
CA TRP A 526 12.12 10.94 6.46
C TRP A 526 12.03 10.41 5.03
N GLN A 527 12.84 11.02 4.14
CA GLN A 527 12.98 10.63 2.74
C GLN A 527 14.40 10.12 2.46
N MET A 528 14.56 9.39 1.36
CA MET A 528 15.89 9.00 0.88
C MET A 528 16.70 10.24 0.47
N ASN A 529 18.01 10.20 0.68
CA ASN A 529 18.96 11.31 0.46
C ASN A 529 18.74 12.56 1.31
N GLN A 530 17.86 12.52 2.30
CA GLN A 530 17.64 13.64 3.21
C GLN A 530 18.79 13.76 4.20
N HIS A 531 19.33 14.97 4.37
CA HIS A 531 20.41 15.28 5.31
C HIS A 531 19.86 15.61 6.70
N ILE A 532 20.62 15.31 7.77
CA ILE A 532 20.26 15.69 9.13
C ILE A 532 20.92 17.04 9.46
N TYR A 533 20.09 18.04 9.73
CA TYR A 533 20.52 19.32 10.25
C TYR A 533 20.42 19.30 11.79
N ILE A 534 21.55 19.29 12.47
CA ILE A 534 21.61 19.13 13.93
C ILE A 534 20.89 20.28 14.64
N SER A 535 20.94 21.50 14.07
CA SER A 535 20.22 22.65 14.61
C SER A 535 18.72 22.41 14.74
N GLN A 536 18.10 21.73 13.78
CA GLN A 536 16.66 21.45 13.84
C GLN A 536 16.30 20.52 15.01
N ILE A 537 17.14 19.50 15.27
CA ILE A 537 16.94 18.61 16.40
C ILE A 537 17.14 19.35 17.72
N VAL A 538 18.19 20.16 17.82
CA VAL A 538 18.49 20.95 19.02
C VAL A 538 17.36 21.95 19.32
N ASP A 539 16.83 22.63 18.28
CA ASP A 539 15.74 23.58 18.45
C ASP A 539 14.46 22.87 18.92
N ALA A 540 14.13 21.71 18.33
CA ALA A 540 12.99 20.92 18.76
C ALA A 540 13.13 20.38 20.21
N ILE A 541 14.35 20.02 20.64
CA ILE A 541 14.61 19.60 22.02
C ILE A 541 14.40 20.78 22.99
N ARG A 542 14.82 21.99 22.62
CA ARG A 542 14.68 23.20 23.46
C ARG A 542 13.23 23.61 23.69
N GLU A 543 12.30 23.22 22.85
CA GLU A 543 10.86 23.47 23.05
C GLU A 543 10.24 22.63 24.16
N ILE A 544 10.94 21.59 24.65
CA ILE A 544 10.45 20.72 25.72
C ILE A 544 10.52 21.46 27.06
N PRO A 545 9.39 21.57 27.83
CA PRO A 545 9.38 22.19 29.14
C PRO A 545 10.37 21.53 30.09
N GLY A 546 11.17 22.35 30.79
CA GLY A 546 12.17 21.90 31.75
C GLY A 546 13.59 21.73 31.17
N ILE A 547 13.80 21.84 29.85
CA ILE A 547 15.13 21.84 29.25
C ILE A 547 15.66 23.30 29.22
N ILE A 548 16.80 23.53 29.87
CA ILE A 548 17.48 24.82 29.84
C ILE A 548 18.44 24.89 28.64
N ASN A 549 19.20 23.83 28.40
CA ASN A 549 20.17 23.77 27.32
C ASN A 549 20.50 22.32 26.90
N VAL A 550 20.82 22.17 25.61
CA VAL A 550 21.45 20.97 25.07
C VAL A 550 22.97 21.20 25.16
N VAL A 551 23.64 20.44 26.03
CA VAL A 551 25.08 20.58 26.28
C VAL A 551 25.88 19.98 25.13
N ASP A 552 25.48 18.76 24.72
CA ASP A 552 26.15 18.05 23.62
C ASP A 552 25.16 17.09 22.92
N ILE A 553 25.36 16.87 21.63
CA ILE A 553 24.66 15.87 20.82
C ILE A 553 25.67 15.14 19.95
N ARG A 554 25.73 13.82 20.11
CA ARG A 554 26.62 12.96 19.35
C ARG A 554 25.85 11.93 18.58
N PHE A 555 26.29 11.69 17.35
CA PHE A 555 25.72 10.70 16.46
C PHE A 555 26.74 9.60 16.19
N TYR A 556 26.27 8.36 16.15
CA TYR A 556 27.07 7.20 15.81
C TYR A 556 26.40 6.43 14.69
N ASN A 557 27.21 5.96 13.73
CA ASN A 557 26.78 5.00 12.73
C ASN A 557 26.87 3.60 13.33
N MET A 558 25.76 2.88 13.31
CA MET A 558 25.66 1.51 13.82
C MET A 558 25.82 0.52 12.66
N GLU A 559 26.60 -0.57 12.89
CA GLU A 559 26.80 -1.62 11.90
C GLU A 559 26.95 -3.00 12.54
N GLY A 560 26.60 -4.06 11.78
CA GLY A 560 26.73 -5.45 12.24
C GLY A 560 25.54 -5.94 13.06
N GLY A 561 25.47 -7.25 13.28
CA GLY A 561 24.32 -7.88 13.94
C GLY A 561 23.03 -7.67 13.16
N THR A 562 22.07 -6.98 13.76
CA THR A 562 20.78 -6.61 13.13
C THR A 562 20.82 -5.29 12.37
N TYR A 563 21.90 -4.51 12.52
CA TYR A 563 22.07 -3.21 11.85
C TYR A 563 22.59 -3.35 10.43
N SER A 564 22.29 -2.35 9.59
CA SER A 564 22.76 -2.29 8.21
C SER A 564 24.28 -2.24 8.10
N PRO A 565 24.89 -2.86 7.10
CA PRO A 565 26.35 -2.77 6.88
C PRO A 565 26.77 -1.43 6.28
N THR A 566 25.87 -0.49 6.07
CA THR A 566 26.16 0.81 5.43
C THR A 566 26.79 1.77 6.42
N VAL A 567 27.99 2.24 6.10
CA VAL A 567 28.71 3.25 6.88
C VAL A 567 28.83 4.54 6.04
N ILE A 568 28.54 5.69 6.66
CA ILE A 568 28.65 6.99 5.98
C ILE A 568 30.09 7.49 5.99
N ALA A 569 30.45 8.34 5.00
CA ALA A 569 31.79 8.90 4.89
C ALA A 569 32.22 9.77 6.10
N GLN A 570 31.25 10.35 6.79
CA GLN A 570 31.48 11.17 8.00
C GLN A 570 31.66 10.34 9.28
N ALA A 571 31.50 9.02 9.24
CA ALA A 571 31.81 8.13 10.36
C ALA A 571 33.33 7.89 10.42
N THR A 572 34.05 8.89 10.89
CA THR A 572 35.54 8.95 10.92
C THR A 572 36.11 8.72 12.29
N GLY A 573 35.28 8.67 13.33
CA GLY A 573 35.68 8.41 14.70
C GLY A 573 36.18 6.98 14.94
N GLN A 574 36.54 6.68 16.15
CA GLN A 574 37.00 5.35 16.53
C GLN A 574 35.86 4.34 16.42
N ARG A 575 36.11 3.20 15.77
CA ARG A 575 35.18 2.08 15.68
C ARG A 575 35.19 1.29 16.98
N GLU A 576 34.08 1.28 17.68
CA GLU A 576 33.91 0.59 18.95
C GLU A 576 33.04 -0.66 18.79
N ASN A 577 33.46 -1.78 19.38
CA ASN A 577 32.65 -3.00 19.47
C ASN A 577 31.78 -2.95 20.73
N ILE A 578 30.47 -2.94 20.58
CA ILE A 578 29.54 -2.89 21.70
C ILE A 578 29.43 -4.27 22.34
N LEU A 579 29.95 -4.41 23.58
CA LEU A 579 29.81 -5.59 24.42
C LEU A 579 30.24 -6.92 23.77
N ASN A 580 31.18 -6.90 22.83
CA ASN A 580 31.64 -8.08 22.08
C ASN A 580 30.51 -8.84 21.33
N THR A 581 29.45 -8.14 20.94
CA THR A 581 28.26 -8.73 20.31
C THR A 581 28.34 -8.80 18.78
N GLY A 582 29.47 -8.34 18.19
CA GLY A 582 29.58 -8.18 16.72
C GLY A 582 28.82 -6.97 16.17
N VAL A 583 28.32 -6.11 17.06
CA VAL A 583 27.76 -4.80 16.73
C VAL A 583 28.83 -3.74 16.96
N TYR A 584 29.00 -2.87 15.97
CA TYR A 584 29.98 -1.80 16.02
C TYR A 584 29.28 -0.46 15.92
N ARG A 585 29.86 0.56 16.59
CA ARG A 585 29.47 1.94 16.40
C ARG A 585 30.70 2.79 16.07
N THR A 586 30.50 3.73 15.16
CA THR A 586 31.54 4.68 14.76
C THR A 586 30.98 6.09 14.88
N GLN A 587 31.69 6.95 15.63
CA GLN A 587 31.24 8.32 15.82
C GLN A 587 31.23 9.06 14.47
N ILE A 588 30.17 9.82 14.25
CA ILE A 588 29.97 10.66 13.06
C ILE A 588 30.48 12.06 13.41
N GLU A 589 31.33 12.61 12.54
CA GLU A 589 31.79 14.00 12.63
C GLU A 589 30.97 14.89 11.70
N PRO A 590 30.06 15.73 12.24
CA PRO A 590 29.25 16.63 11.41
C PRO A 590 30.11 17.68 10.72
N ILE A 591 29.80 17.98 9.46
CA ILE A 591 30.41 19.07 8.71
C ILE A 591 29.40 20.21 8.65
N ASN A 592 29.77 21.37 9.17
CA ASN A 592 28.89 22.56 9.26
C ASN A 592 27.52 22.25 9.91
N ASN A 593 27.52 21.53 11.04
CA ASN A 593 26.31 21.13 11.75
C ASN A 593 25.36 20.24 10.93
N THR A 594 25.88 19.56 9.88
CA THR A 594 25.10 18.72 8.99
C THR A 594 25.69 17.32 8.88
N ILE A 595 24.85 16.31 8.96
CA ILE A 595 25.19 14.92 8.63
C ILE A 595 24.61 14.63 7.25
N PHE A 596 25.50 14.36 6.30
CA PHE A 596 25.13 14.10 4.92
C PHE A 596 24.73 12.63 4.74
N SER A 597 23.59 12.38 4.13
CA SER A 597 23.25 11.04 3.69
C SER A 597 24.16 10.61 2.54
N THR A 598 24.49 9.33 2.46
CA THR A 598 25.14 8.79 1.26
C THR A 598 24.12 8.71 0.11
N PRO A 599 24.55 8.77 -1.16
CA PRO A 599 23.61 8.61 -2.26
C PRO A 599 22.76 7.36 -2.11
N VAL A 600 21.46 7.51 -2.39
CA VAL A 600 20.44 6.45 -2.35
C VAL A 600 20.24 5.77 -0.99
N SER A 601 20.54 6.49 0.09
CA SER A 601 20.38 6.00 1.46
C SER A 601 19.30 6.74 2.24
N MET A 602 18.87 6.13 3.33
CA MET A 602 17.92 6.69 4.28
C MET A 602 18.39 6.44 5.72
N PHE A 603 18.27 7.43 6.59
CA PHE A 603 18.56 7.30 8.00
C PHE A 603 17.44 6.63 8.77
N GLN A 604 17.80 5.82 9.76
CA GLN A 604 16.84 5.24 10.70
C GLN A 604 17.48 5.06 12.09
N ILE A 605 16.69 5.17 13.14
CA ILE A 605 17.02 4.68 14.48
C ILE A 605 16.34 3.32 14.64
N ARG A 606 17.14 2.24 14.67
CA ARG A 606 16.58 0.89 14.61
C ARG A 606 15.92 0.45 15.91
N ASN A 607 16.52 0.72 17.04
CA ASN A 607 16.03 0.34 18.36
C ASN A 607 15.94 1.57 19.26
N HIS A 608 14.77 2.20 19.32
CA HIS A 608 14.60 3.47 20.04
C HIS A 608 15.01 3.41 21.51
N ASP A 609 14.85 2.25 22.18
CA ASP A 609 15.17 2.09 23.61
C ASP A 609 16.67 2.01 23.90
N THR A 610 17.48 1.57 22.92
CA THR A 610 18.92 1.39 23.06
C THR A 610 19.75 2.38 22.27
N ASP A 611 19.16 2.94 21.21
CA ASP A 611 19.88 3.80 20.26
C ASP A 611 19.63 5.30 20.52
N ILE A 612 18.75 5.65 21.46
CA ILE A 612 18.60 7.02 21.96
C ILE A 612 19.03 7.06 23.42
N LEU A 613 20.21 7.58 23.66
CA LEU A 613 20.79 7.68 25.00
C LEU A 613 20.71 9.14 25.48
N CYS A 614 20.01 9.38 26.57
CA CYS A 614 19.86 10.69 27.17
C CYS A 614 20.50 10.72 28.55
N ARG A 615 21.53 11.56 28.73
CA ARG A 615 22.17 11.89 29.99
C ARG A 615 21.71 13.28 30.40
N ILE A 616 21.44 13.43 31.68
CA ILE A 616 21.00 14.70 32.25
C ILE A 616 21.98 15.10 33.35
N SER A 617 22.44 16.33 33.29
CA SER A 617 23.39 16.95 34.26
C SER A 617 22.70 18.05 35.07
#